data_4ad13082b1a593222691a5562c240232
#
_entry.id   4ad13082b1a593222691a5562c240232
#
_cell.length_a   1.000
_cell.length_b   1.000
_cell.length_c   1.000
_cell.angle_alpha   90.00
_cell.angle_beta   90.00
_cell.angle_gamma   90.00
#
_symmetry.space_group_name_H-M   'P 1'
#
loop_
_entity.id
_entity.type
_entity.pdbx_description
1 polymer ?
#
loop_
_entity_poly.entity_id
_entity_poly.type
_entity_poly.pdbx_seq_one_letter_code
_entity_poly.pdbx_strand_id
1 'polypeptide(L)'
;MGFKQKKTNLMLEYIKDVLRYILFSNSDQNAEYDLLLKDDGMIFVPIYPITYVIDEAFYNKIFNVLNLALTPEYTLIRPLTMQVVVLETANLSQERGLFFPMRKGTANRLNETMEQIIQRFYQTGRIPIMDIIDWDFVKAPHAIITGVSGSGKSYYMKVLFQICSIIGNSIAIDPKGSDLARLAHKQGNEDIVIPQFISSGNGEQGIGGKFLQDVIKALKNIESIMYERQSRIYQNSDKVSTDYRELGFKPYFVFIDELAALLTGANKAVKDDFQNTLTRLIVLGREAGIYLILAMQSARAEYVPTIVRDSISLRIQLGRINSENTRFLFPELNEMPMVPMGGKGTGIISIAGDSRYSGIEPIATPTII
;
A
#
# COMPACT_ATOMS: atom_id res chain seq x y z
N MET A 1 3.29 0.42 -37.02
CA MET A 1 3.28 1.78 -36.39
C MET A 1 1.94 2.52 -36.55
N GLY A 2 1.26 2.49 -37.70
CA GLY A 2 0.05 3.28 -37.93
C GLY A 2 -1.19 3.00 -37.06
N PHE A 3 -1.44 1.76 -36.66
CA PHE A 3 -2.69 1.41 -35.94
C PHE A 3 -2.71 1.90 -34.47
N LYS A 4 -1.57 1.78 -33.76
CA LYS A 4 -1.44 2.30 -32.38
C LYS A 4 -1.60 3.83 -32.33
N GLN A 5 -0.97 4.53 -33.27
CA GLN A 5 -1.03 5.99 -33.33
C GLN A 5 -2.44 6.49 -33.66
N LYS A 6 -3.16 5.79 -34.54
CA LYS A 6 -4.56 6.09 -34.87
C LYS A 6 -5.49 5.90 -33.66
N LYS A 7 -5.29 4.82 -32.87
CA LYS A 7 -6.07 4.56 -31.65
C LYS A 7 -5.81 5.62 -30.57
N THR A 8 -4.55 6.04 -30.40
CA THR A 8 -4.16 7.11 -29.47
C THR A 8 -4.79 8.45 -29.83
N ASN A 9 -4.79 8.83 -31.10
CA ASN A 9 -5.40 10.08 -31.54
C ASN A 9 -6.92 10.09 -31.34
N LEU A 10 -7.60 8.98 -31.70
CA LEU A 10 -9.04 8.84 -31.46
C LEU A 10 -9.39 8.92 -29.96
N MET A 11 -8.56 8.36 -29.10
CA MET A 11 -8.74 8.44 -27.65
C MET A 11 -8.57 9.88 -27.14
N LEU A 12 -7.56 10.61 -27.61
CA LEU A 12 -7.37 12.02 -27.24
C LEU A 12 -8.51 12.90 -27.70
N GLU A 13 -9.01 12.71 -28.93
CA GLU A 13 -10.20 13.43 -29.43
C GLU A 13 -11.43 13.13 -28.56
N TYR A 14 -11.69 11.85 -28.26
CA TYR A 14 -12.78 11.46 -27.37
C TYR A 14 -12.69 12.14 -26.00
N ILE A 15 -11.49 12.12 -25.37
CA ILE A 15 -11.28 12.74 -24.07
C ILE A 15 -11.46 14.27 -24.14
N LYS A 16 -10.97 14.91 -25.21
CA LYS A 16 -11.18 16.34 -25.43
C LYS A 16 -12.67 16.68 -25.51
N ASP A 17 -13.44 15.90 -26.23
CA ASP A 17 -14.90 16.14 -26.35
C ASP A 17 -15.61 15.95 -25.00
N VAL A 18 -15.29 14.88 -24.25
CA VAL A 18 -15.87 14.63 -22.93
C VAL A 18 -15.53 15.75 -21.95
N LEU A 19 -14.27 16.17 -21.88
CA LEU A 19 -13.84 17.26 -21.01
C LEU A 19 -14.49 18.59 -21.42
N ARG A 20 -14.55 18.90 -22.71
CA ARG A 20 -15.20 20.12 -23.21
C ARG A 20 -16.66 20.18 -22.74
N TYR A 21 -17.40 19.08 -22.89
CA TYR A 21 -18.80 19.04 -22.47
C TYR A 21 -18.97 19.24 -20.96
N ILE A 22 -18.10 18.66 -20.15
CA ILE A 22 -18.22 18.69 -18.68
C ILE A 22 -17.67 19.98 -18.08
N LEU A 23 -16.60 20.53 -18.64
CA LEU A 23 -15.97 21.73 -18.10
C LEU A 23 -16.73 23.00 -18.51
N PHE A 24 -17.36 23.02 -19.70
CA PHE A 24 -17.91 24.23 -20.33
C PHE A 24 -19.42 24.17 -20.61
N SER A 25 -20.16 23.30 -19.94
CA SER A 25 -21.60 23.13 -20.15
C SER A 25 -22.47 24.36 -19.84
N ASN A 26 -21.91 25.43 -19.26
CA ASN A 26 -22.70 26.59 -18.80
C ASN A 26 -22.14 27.96 -19.20
N SER A 27 -21.81 28.21 -20.46
CA SER A 27 -21.64 29.58 -21.00
C SER A 27 -20.24 30.06 -21.46
N ASP A 28 -19.15 29.38 -21.20
CA ASP A 28 -17.84 29.86 -21.64
C ASP A 28 -17.39 29.19 -22.95
N GLN A 29 -17.86 29.73 -24.08
CA GLN A 29 -17.48 29.26 -25.42
C GLN A 29 -16.00 29.51 -25.79
N ASN A 30 -15.21 30.17 -24.94
CA ASN A 30 -13.87 30.63 -25.24
C ASN A 30 -12.75 29.99 -24.37
N ALA A 31 -13.06 29.02 -23.52
CA ALA A 31 -12.02 28.37 -22.77
C ALA A 31 -11.36 27.27 -23.61
N GLU A 32 -10.12 27.50 -23.96
CA GLU A 32 -9.31 26.57 -24.73
C GLU A 32 -8.34 25.80 -23.82
N TYR A 33 -8.11 24.56 -24.13
CA TYR A 33 -7.10 23.71 -23.50
C TYR A 33 -6.57 22.69 -24.51
N ASP A 34 -5.41 22.14 -24.20
CA ASP A 34 -4.83 21.02 -24.93
C ASP A 34 -4.55 19.85 -24.00
N LEU A 35 -4.41 18.66 -24.58
CA LEU A 35 -4.08 17.43 -23.88
C LEU A 35 -2.84 16.81 -24.49
N LEU A 36 -1.85 16.53 -23.64
CA LEU A 36 -0.63 15.84 -24.03
C LEU A 36 -0.57 14.49 -23.33
N LEU A 37 -0.51 13.41 -24.10
CA LEU A 37 -0.35 12.06 -23.59
C LEU A 37 1.14 11.74 -23.50
N LYS A 38 1.60 11.29 -22.31
CA LYS A 38 2.92 10.75 -22.06
C LYS A 38 2.82 9.28 -21.64
N ASP A 39 3.91 8.56 -21.59
CA ASP A 39 3.94 7.14 -21.20
C ASP A 39 3.52 6.94 -19.73
N ASP A 40 3.78 7.92 -18.87
CA ASP A 40 3.56 7.91 -17.42
C ASP A 40 2.37 8.76 -16.97
N GLY A 41 1.71 9.48 -17.89
CA GLY A 41 0.58 10.34 -17.53
C GLY A 41 0.00 11.17 -18.66
N MET A 42 -1.01 11.92 -18.31
CA MET A 42 -1.65 12.92 -19.17
C MET A 42 -1.43 14.32 -18.61
N ILE A 43 -1.15 15.28 -19.49
CA ILE A 43 -1.03 16.68 -19.13
C ILE A 43 -2.23 17.43 -19.72
N PHE A 44 -2.97 18.09 -18.85
CA PHE A 44 -3.97 19.07 -19.23
C PHE A 44 -3.30 20.45 -19.28
N VAL A 45 -3.28 21.06 -20.46
CA VAL A 45 -2.64 22.36 -20.71
C VAL A 45 -3.73 23.41 -20.86
N PRO A 46 -3.99 24.24 -19.85
CA PRO A 46 -4.94 25.33 -19.98
C PRO A 46 -4.36 26.43 -20.87
N ILE A 47 -5.13 26.90 -21.84
CA ILE A 47 -4.75 28.02 -22.72
C ILE A 47 -5.37 29.29 -22.16
N TYR A 48 -4.55 30.25 -21.76
CA TYR A 48 -5.01 31.53 -21.20
C TYR A 48 -5.42 32.51 -22.29
N PRO A 49 -6.41 33.40 -22.06
CA PRO A 49 -7.09 33.66 -20.79
C PRO A 49 -8.13 32.62 -20.44
N ILE A 50 -8.09 32.14 -19.19
CA ILE A 50 -9.05 31.19 -18.63
C ILE A 50 -9.95 31.95 -17.67
N THR A 51 -11.25 31.69 -17.71
CA THR A 51 -12.26 32.31 -16.84
C THR A 51 -12.49 31.54 -15.55
N TYR A 52 -11.85 30.36 -15.38
CA TYR A 52 -12.00 29.52 -14.21
C TYR A 52 -10.73 29.46 -13.35
N VAL A 53 -10.93 29.26 -12.06
CA VAL A 53 -9.84 29.10 -11.10
C VAL A 53 -9.34 27.65 -11.16
N ILE A 54 -8.02 27.49 -11.29
CA ILE A 54 -7.37 26.18 -11.20
C ILE A 54 -7.07 25.90 -9.73
N ASP A 55 -7.98 25.19 -9.09
CA ASP A 55 -7.89 24.76 -7.70
C ASP A 55 -8.00 23.24 -7.59
N GLU A 56 -7.99 22.71 -6.37
CA GLU A 56 -8.14 21.29 -6.09
C GLU A 56 -9.46 20.73 -6.63
N ALA A 57 -10.56 21.47 -6.54
CA ALA A 57 -11.87 21.04 -7.02
C ALA A 57 -11.87 20.87 -8.55
N PHE A 58 -11.23 21.79 -9.25
CA PHE A 58 -11.05 21.71 -10.71
C PHE A 58 -10.16 20.51 -11.09
N TYR A 59 -9.03 20.32 -10.42
CA TYR A 59 -8.15 19.17 -10.63
C TYR A 59 -8.90 17.85 -10.44
N ASN A 60 -9.64 17.72 -9.34
CA ASN A 60 -10.42 16.53 -9.02
C ASN A 60 -11.53 16.28 -10.06
N LYS A 61 -12.17 17.32 -10.57
CA LYS A 61 -13.18 17.21 -11.62
C LYS A 61 -12.59 16.62 -12.91
N ILE A 62 -11.41 17.09 -13.33
CA ILE A 62 -10.70 16.52 -14.49
C ILE A 62 -10.27 15.09 -14.20
N PHE A 63 -9.69 14.82 -13.03
CA PHE A 63 -9.26 13.48 -12.63
C PHE A 63 -10.41 12.46 -12.73
N ASN A 64 -11.58 12.78 -12.19
CA ASN A 64 -12.73 11.88 -12.19
C ASN A 64 -13.22 11.57 -13.60
N VAL A 65 -13.21 12.55 -14.48
CA VAL A 65 -13.57 12.38 -15.89
C VAL A 65 -12.55 11.48 -16.61
N LEU A 66 -11.27 11.81 -16.48
CA LEU A 66 -10.19 11.06 -17.11
C LEU A 66 -10.13 9.60 -16.61
N ASN A 67 -10.37 9.37 -15.32
CA ASN A 67 -10.34 8.04 -14.74
C ASN A 67 -11.38 7.10 -15.37
N LEU A 68 -12.57 7.62 -15.68
CA LEU A 68 -13.58 6.84 -16.37
C LEU A 68 -13.31 6.75 -17.89
N ALA A 69 -12.94 7.85 -18.52
CA ALA A 69 -12.76 7.92 -19.98
C ALA A 69 -11.55 7.11 -20.47
N LEU A 70 -10.51 6.95 -19.66
CA LEU A 70 -9.30 6.21 -20.01
C LEU A 70 -9.41 4.71 -19.76
N THR A 71 -10.36 4.26 -18.91
CA THR A 71 -10.58 2.84 -18.65
C THR A 71 -11.16 2.15 -19.91
N PRO A 72 -10.70 0.93 -20.31
CA PRO A 72 -9.72 0.08 -19.63
C PRO A 72 -8.26 0.23 -20.11
N GLU A 73 -7.98 1.17 -20.99
CA GLU A 73 -6.64 1.29 -21.61
C GLU A 73 -5.59 1.76 -20.61
N TYR A 74 -5.99 2.62 -19.67
CA TYR A 74 -5.13 3.16 -18.62
C TYR A 74 -5.87 3.21 -17.28
N THR A 75 -5.10 3.09 -16.20
CA THR A 75 -5.52 3.33 -14.83
C THR A 75 -4.88 4.63 -14.36
N LEU A 76 -5.69 5.62 -13.97
CA LEU A 76 -5.19 6.83 -13.33
C LEU A 76 -4.74 6.52 -11.91
N ILE A 77 -3.64 7.15 -11.53
CA ILE A 77 -3.10 7.14 -10.17
C ILE A 77 -3.57 8.43 -9.51
N ARG A 78 -4.24 8.31 -8.36
CA ARG A 78 -4.64 9.50 -7.61
C ARG A 78 -3.43 10.10 -6.89
N PRO A 79 -2.89 11.25 -7.33
CA PRO A 79 -1.76 11.85 -6.65
C PRO A 79 -2.18 12.43 -5.30
N LEU A 80 -1.24 12.51 -4.36
CA LEU A 80 -1.48 13.08 -3.03
C LEU A 80 -1.55 14.62 -3.07
N THR A 81 -1.00 15.23 -4.12
CA THR A 81 -1.02 16.67 -4.35
C THR A 81 -1.25 16.97 -5.82
N MET A 82 -1.87 18.08 -6.12
CA MET A 82 -1.99 18.59 -7.49
C MET A 82 -0.59 18.81 -8.08
N GLN A 83 -0.32 18.19 -9.24
CA GLN A 83 0.98 18.25 -9.89
C GLN A 83 0.94 19.23 -11.06
N VAL A 84 1.80 20.25 -11.00
CA VAL A 84 2.01 21.22 -12.06
C VAL A 84 3.34 20.91 -12.75
N VAL A 85 3.32 20.83 -14.07
CA VAL A 85 4.51 20.63 -14.90
C VAL A 85 4.78 21.85 -15.75
N VAL A 86 6.06 22.15 -15.97
CA VAL A 86 6.52 23.18 -16.88
C VAL A 86 6.72 22.56 -18.26
N LEU A 87 6.22 23.22 -19.28
CA LEU A 87 6.34 22.80 -20.68
C LEU A 87 7.27 23.76 -21.42
N GLU A 88 8.19 23.22 -22.18
CA GLU A 88 9.05 24.00 -23.07
C GLU A 88 8.26 24.38 -24.32
N THR A 89 7.74 25.60 -24.35
CA THR A 89 6.98 26.16 -25.47
C THR A 89 7.31 27.65 -25.61
N ALA A 90 7.19 28.16 -26.82
CA ALA A 90 7.35 29.60 -27.10
C ALA A 90 6.14 30.44 -26.66
N ASN A 91 5.05 29.82 -26.25
CA ASN A 91 3.81 30.50 -25.89
C ASN A 91 3.63 30.48 -24.36
N LEU A 92 3.80 31.62 -23.71
CA LEU A 92 3.65 31.80 -22.26
C LEU A 92 2.30 31.25 -21.71
N SER A 93 1.25 31.30 -22.53
CA SER A 93 -0.07 30.76 -22.13
C SER A 93 -0.12 29.23 -22.02
N GLN A 94 0.88 28.54 -22.56
CA GLN A 94 0.95 27.09 -22.62
C GLN A 94 2.16 26.49 -21.87
N GLU A 95 2.92 27.30 -21.12
CA GLU A 95 4.11 26.83 -20.40
C GLU A 95 3.82 25.94 -19.21
N ARG A 96 2.56 25.80 -18.79
CA ARG A 96 2.16 25.07 -17.58
C ARG A 96 1.04 24.10 -17.88
N GLY A 97 1.13 22.94 -17.28
CA GLY A 97 0.07 21.93 -17.35
C GLY A 97 -0.17 21.25 -16.02
N LEU A 98 -1.38 20.73 -15.86
CA LEU A 98 -1.73 19.84 -14.76
C LEU A 98 -1.40 18.40 -15.16
N PHE A 99 -0.59 17.72 -14.37
CA PHE A 99 -0.18 16.35 -14.66
C PHE A 99 -1.07 15.36 -13.92
N PHE A 100 -1.55 14.36 -14.66
CA PHE A 100 -2.36 13.26 -14.17
C PHE A 100 -1.60 11.96 -14.40
N PRO A 101 -0.93 11.42 -13.38
CA PRO A 101 -0.15 10.19 -13.52
C PRO A 101 -1.05 9.01 -13.82
N MET A 102 -0.57 8.08 -14.67
CA MET A 102 -1.33 6.90 -15.08
C MET A 102 -0.42 5.71 -15.37
N ARG A 103 -1.02 4.52 -15.34
CA ARG A 103 -0.42 3.27 -15.81
C ARG A 103 -1.23 2.70 -16.95
N LYS A 104 -0.54 2.04 -17.86
CA LYS A 104 -1.19 1.34 -18.97
C LYS A 104 -1.90 0.09 -18.44
N GLY A 105 -3.15 -0.12 -18.89
CA GLY A 105 -3.99 -1.25 -18.50
C GLY A 105 -4.78 -1.00 -17.22
N THR A 106 -5.39 -2.05 -16.72
CA THR A 106 -6.19 -2.08 -15.47
C THR A 106 -5.49 -2.90 -14.40
N ALA A 107 -5.98 -2.82 -13.16
CA ALA A 107 -5.49 -3.63 -12.04
C ALA A 107 -5.80 -5.12 -12.29
N ASN A 108 -4.83 -5.85 -12.84
CA ASN A 108 -4.94 -7.26 -13.14
C ASN A 108 -4.31 -8.10 -12.04
N ARG A 109 -5.07 -9.10 -11.61
CA ARG A 109 -4.64 -10.06 -10.60
C ARG A 109 -3.58 -11.00 -11.16
N LEU A 110 -2.52 -11.25 -10.39
CA LEU A 110 -1.62 -12.35 -10.67
C LEU A 110 -2.35 -13.68 -10.37
N ASN A 111 -2.39 -14.56 -11.36
CA ASN A 111 -2.86 -15.93 -11.23
C ASN A 111 -1.67 -16.85 -11.53
N GLU A 112 -0.84 -17.10 -10.54
CA GLU A 112 0.44 -17.77 -10.67
C GLU A 112 0.64 -18.77 -9.53
N THR A 113 1.51 -19.76 -9.76
CA THR A 113 1.95 -20.65 -8.69
C THR A 113 2.88 -19.91 -7.72
N MET A 114 3.05 -20.43 -6.50
CA MET A 114 3.98 -19.85 -5.53
C MET A 114 5.42 -19.82 -6.08
N GLU A 115 5.82 -20.86 -6.82
CA GLU A 115 7.15 -20.94 -7.44
C GLU A 115 7.37 -19.81 -8.46
N GLN A 116 6.37 -19.49 -9.28
CA GLN A 116 6.44 -18.39 -10.25
C GLN A 116 6.57 -17.04 -9.55
N ILE A 117 5.80 -16.83 -8.49
CA ILE A 117 5.88 -15.59 -7.67
C ILE A 117 7.28 -15.46 -7.04
N ILE A 118 7.80 -16.52 -6.47
CA ILE A 118 9.15 -16.53 -5.87
C ILE A 118 10.24 -16.32 -6.95
N GLN A 119 10.07 -16.89 -8.13
CA GLN A 119 10.97 -16.64 -9.25
C GLN A 119 10.99 -15.15 -9.65
N ARG A 120 9.82 -14.51 -9.72
CA ARG A 120 9.73 -13.04 -9.96
C ARG A 120 10.46 -12.26 -8.86
N PHE A 121 10.29 -12.66 -7.60
CA PHE A 121 11.01 -12.03 -6.49
C PHE A 121 12.53 -12.11 -6.68
N TYR A 122 13.08 -13.27 -6.99
CA TYR A 122 14.54 -13.40 -7.19
C TYR A 122 15.07 -12.62 -8.40
N GLN A 123 14.25 -12.38 -9.42
CA GLN A 123 14.61 -11.57 -10.57
C GLN A 123 14.61 -10.06 -10.26
N THR A 124 13.71 -9.60 -9.40
CA THR A 124 13.47 -8.17 -9.16
C THR A 124 13.94 -7.69 -7.79
N GLY A 125 14.09 -8.59 -6.81
CA GLY A 125 14.28 -8.28 -5.39
C GLY A 125 13.02 -7.69 -4.72
N ARG A 126 11.83 -7.84 -5.33
CA ARG A 126 10.58 -7.21 -4.91
C ARG A 126 9.46 -8.22 -4.82
N ILE A 127 8.56 -8.05 -3.87
CA ILE A 127 7.40 -8.94 -3.69
C ILE A 127 6.31 -8.55 -4.70
N PRO A 128 5.94 -9.45 -5.64
CA PRO A 128 4.88 -9.16 -6.60
C PRO A 128 3.52 -9.03 -5.88
N ILE A 129 2.80 -7.93 -6.13
CA ILE A 129 1.46 -7.70 -5.59
C ILE A 129 0.40 -7.94 -6.65
N MET A 130 0.61 -7.41 -7.84
CA MET A 130 -0.22 -7.67 -9.02
C MET A 130 0.64 -7.54 -10.28
N ASP A 131 0.06 -7.70 -11.45
CA ASP A 131 0.79 -7.75 -12.71
C ASP A 131 1.76 -6.58 -12.91
N ILE A 132 1.34 -5.38 -12.53
CA ILE A 132 2.09 -4.13 -12.73
C ILE A 132 2.57 -3.46 -11.44
N ILE A 133 2.32 -4.04 -10.26
CA ILE A 133 2.74 -3.51 -8.96
C ILE A 133 3.53 -4.57 -8.20
N ASP A 134 4.70 -4.19 -7.75
CA ASP A 134 5.53 -4.96 -6.82
C ASP A 134 5.96 -4.11 -5.61
N TRP A 135 6.20 -4.75 -4.49
CA TRP A 135 6.60 -4.11 -3.25
C TRP A 135 8.08 -4.29 -2.98
N ASP A 136 8.81 -3.19 -3.04
CA ASP A 136 10.18 -3.09 -2.56
C ASP A 136 10.17 -2.75 -1.06
N PHE A 137 10.13 -3.77 -0.21
CA PHE A 137 10.03 -3.59 1.23
C PHE A 137 11.27 -2.92 1.87
N VAL A 138 12.37 -2.85 1.14
CA VAL A 138 13.56 -2.12 1.60
C VAL A 138 13.37 -0.61 1.44
N LYS A 139 12.80 -0.18 0.32
CA LYS A 139 12.50 1.25 0.05
C LYS A 139 11.24 1.70 0.75
N ALA A 140 10.23 0.85 0.74
CA ALA A 140 8.91 1.10 1.30
C ALA A 140 8.64 0.13 2.47
N PRO A 141 9.25 0.37 3.66
CA PRO A 141 9.16 -0.54 4.79
C PRO A 141 7.76 -0.59 5.38
N HIS A 142 7.49 -1.73 6.00
CA HIS A 142 6.25 -2.03 6.72
C HIS A 142 5.00 -2.00 5.86
N ALA A 143 4.00 -2.75 6.26
CA ALA A 143 2.71 -2.83 5.58
C ALA A 143 1.54 -2.78 6.57
N ILE A 144 0.45 -2.12 6.17
CA ILE A 144 -0.83 -2.19 6.85
C ILE A 144 -1.93 -2.59 5.86
N ILE A 145 -2.68 -3.63 6.20
CA ILE A 145 -3.70 -4.21 5.35
C ILE A 145 -5.03 -4.19 6.10
N THR A 146 -5.97 -3.43 5.59
CA THR A 146 -7.33 -3.39 6.16
C THR A 146 -8.33 -4.03 5.24
N GLY A 147 -9.42 -4.50 5.82
CA GLY A 147 -10.53 -5.04 5.04
C GLY A 147 -11.56 -5.72 5.91
N VAL A 148 -12.83 -5.46 5.59
CA VAL A 148 -13.97 -6.10 6.25
C VAL A 148 -13.97 -7.61 6.04
N SER A 149 -14.76 -8.34 6.82
CA SER A 149 -14.92 -9.78 6.63
C SER A 149 -15.32 -10.11 5.18
N GLY A 150 -14.67 -11.12 4.60
CA GLY A 150 -14.90 -11.52 3.22
C GLY A 150 -14.20 -10.68 2.14
N SER A 151 -13.42 -9.65 2.51
CA SER A 151 -12.68 -8.80 1.56
C SER A 151 -11.49 -9.49 0.86
N GLY A 152 -11.03 -10.63 1.35
CA GLY A 152 -9.82 -11.30 0.89
C GLY A 152 -8.56 -11.02 1.72
N LYS A 153 -8.66 -10.22 2.79
CA LYS A 153 -7.54 -9.85 3.67
C LYS A 153 -6.76 -11.06 4.19
N SER A 154 -7.44 -12.02 4.83
CA SER A 154 -6.78 -13.21 5.40
C SER A 154 -6.12 -14.09 4.32
N TYR A 155 -6.70 -14.16 3.13
CA TYR A 155 -6.07 -14.85 2.00
C TYR A 155 -4.77 -14.16 1.59
N TYR A 156 -4.80 -12.85 1.41
CA TYR A 156 -3.62 -12.09 1.01
C TYR A 156 -2.52 -12.11 2.10
N MET A 157 -2.90 -12.03 3.38
CA MET A 157 -1.97 -12.21 4.50
C MET A 157 -1.24 -13.55 4.43
N LYS A 158 -1.95 -14.65 4.09
CA LYS A 158 -1.33 -15.97 3.90
C LYS A 158 -0.35 -15.99 2.73
N VAL A 159 -0.71 -15.37 1.60
CA VAL A 159 0.18 -15.28 0.43
C VAL A 159 1.45 -14.52 0.79
N LEU A 160 1.32 -13.36 1.42
CA LEU A 160 2.50 -12.58 1.87
C LEU A 160 3.35 -13.35 2.88
N PHE A 161 2.73 -14.03 3.84
CA PHE A 161 3.45 -14.82 4.83
C PHE A 161 4.27 -15.94 4.17
N GLN A 162 3.70 -16.66 3.20
CA GLN A 162 4.41 -17.70 2.46
C GLN A 162 5.62 -17.13 1.71
N ILE A 163 5.47 -16.02 1.01
CA ILE A 163 6.57 -15.36 0.31
C ILE A 163 7.65 -14.94 1.31
N CYS A 164 7.26 -14.23 2.37
CA CYS A 164 8.19 -13.71 3.38
C CYS A 164 8.93 -14.81 4.13
N SER A 165 8.29 -15.95 4.41
CA SER A 165 8.94 -17.10 5.06
C SER A 165 9.98 -17.81 4.18
N ILE A 166 9.85 -17.68 2.85
CA ILE A 166 10.86 -18.22 1.92
C ILE A 166 12.06 -17.29 1.80
N ILE A 167 11.83 -15.98 1.76
CA ILE A 167 12.88 -14.99 1.52
C ILE A 167 13.60 -14.52 2.79
N GLY A 168 13.04 -14.80 3.97
CA GLY A 168 13.58 -14.36 5.26
C GLY A 168 13.06 -15.17 6.45
N ASN A 169 13.25 -14.62 7.64
CA ASN A 169 12.63 -15.13 8.85
C ASN A 169 11.24 -14.50 9.02
N SER A 170 10.30 -15.23 9.58
CA SER A 170 8.96 -14.71 9.82
C SER A 170 8.36 -15.23 11.13
N ILE A 171 7.60 -14.39 11.81
CA ILE A 171 6.78 -14.73 12.98
C ILE A 171 5.32 -14.41 12.68
N ALA A 172 4.42 -15.30 13.11
CA ALA A 172 2.99 -15.13 13.02
C ALA A 172 2.37 -14.88 14.40
N ILE A 173 1.76 -13.71 14.59
CA ILE A 173 0.99 -13.34 15.78
C ILE A 173 -0.49 -13.33 15.38
N ASP A 174 -1.24 -14.32 15.86
CA ASP A 174 -2.64 -14.53 15.46
C ASP A 174 -3.54 -14.72 16.68
N PRO A 175 -4.27 -13.66 17.10
CA PRO A 175 -5.13 -13.74 18.29
C PRO A 175 -6.31 -14.70 18.14
N LYS A 176 -6.62 -15.13 16.91
CA LYS A 176 -7.73 -16.05 16.63
C LYS A 176 -7.24 -17.50 16.47
N GLY A 177 -5.92 -17.74 16.35
CA GLY A 177 -5.36 -19.04 15.99
C GLY A 177 -5.95 -19.59 14.70
N SER A 178 -6.18 -18.69 13.73
CA SER A 178 -6.93 -18.95 12.52
C SER A 178 -6.02 -19.36 11.34
N ASP A 179 -6.33 -18.87 10.19
CA ASP A 179 -5.68 -19.25 8.92
C ASP A 179 -4.17 -18.98 8.91
N LEU A 180 -3.73 -17.85 9.48
CA LEU A 180 -2.32 -17.47 9.48
C LEU A 180 -1.49 -18.42 10.37
N ALA A 181 -1.93 -18.64 11.60
CA ALA A 181 -1.26 -19.52 12.54
C ALA A 181 -1.24 -20.97 12.04
N ARG A 182 -2.34 -21.47 11.48
CA ARG A 182 -2.42 -22.83 10.91
C ARG A 182 -1.47 -23.00 9.71
N LEU A 183 -1.36 -21.97 8.87
CA LEU A 183 -0.42 -21.99 7.75
C LEU A 183 1.01 -22.02 8.23
N ALA A 184 1.39 -21.14 9.19
CA ALA A 184 2.72 -21.07 9.76
C ALA A 184 3.12 -22.44 10.39
N HIS A 185 2.23 -23.03 11.19
CA HIS A 185 2.45 -24.37 11.77
C HIS A 185 2.65 -25.45 10.70
N LYS A 186 1.84 -25.42 9.64
CA LYS A 186 1.94 -26.38 8.52
C LYS A 186 3.26 -26.28 7.75
N GLN A 187 3.86 -25.10 7.72
CA GLN A 187 5.17 -24.85 7.10
C GLN A 187 6.35 -25.18 8.01
N GLY A 188 6.10 -25.68 9.23
CA GLY A 188 7.15 -25.96 10.22
C GLY A 188 7.76 -24.70 10.83
N ASN A 189 7.07 -23.56 10.75
CA ASN A 189 7.50 -22.35 11.43
C ASN A 189 7.20 -22.48 12.91
N GLU A 190 8.24 -22.39 13.75
CA GLU A 190 8.12 -22.48 15.21
C GLU A 190 7.79 -21.13 15.85
N ASP A 191 8.00 -20.02 15.12
CA ASP A 191 7.74 -18.67 15.61
C ASP A 191 6.25 -18.30 15.42
N ILE A 192 5.39 -18.91 16.26
CA ILE A 192 3.95 -18.67 16.26
C ILE A 192 3.50 -18.23 17.64
N VAL A 193 2.80 -17.10 17.73
CA VAL A 193 2.22 -16.60 18.98
C VAL A 193 0.69 -16.62 18.86
N ILE A 194 0.07 -17.53 19.58
CA ILE A 194 -1.38 -17.71 19.67
C ILE A 194 -1.85 -17.77 21.12
N PRO A 195 -3.13 -17.47 21.43
CA PRO A 195 -3.64 -17.59 22.79
C PRO A 195 -3.50 -19.00 23.35
N GLN A 196 -3.11 -19.13 24.60
CA GLN A 196 -2.84 -20.42 25.25
C GLN A 196 -4.04 -21.38 25.26
N PHE A 197 -5.28 -20.87 25.36
CA PHE A 197 -6.49 -21.71 25.29
C PHE A 197 -6.64 -22.45 23.95
N ILE A 198 -6.06 -21.91 22.86
CA ILE A 198 -6.05 -22.55 21.55
C ILE A 198 -5.01 -23.65 21.50
N SER A 199 -3.82 -23.42 22.11
CA SER A 199 -2.70 -24.38 22.08
C SER A 199 -2.84 -25.50 23.09
N SER A 200 -3.45 -25.24 24.27
CA SER A 200 -3.51 -26.19 25.40
C SER A 200 -4.89 -26.80 25.65
N GLY A 201 -5.95 -26.29 24.99
CA GLY A 201 -7.33 -26.76 25.20
C GLY A 201 -7.95 -26.39 26.55
N ASN A 202 -7.25 -25.69 27.43
CA ASN A 202 -7.74 -25.26 28.72
C ASN A 202 -8.41 -23.89 28.65
N GLY A 203 -9.75 -23.87 28.62
CA GLY A 203 -10.61 -22.75 28.29
C GLY A 203 -10.80 -21.63 29.33
N GLU A 204 -9.86 -21.37 30.23
CA GLU A 204 -10.13 -20.42 31.33
C GLU A 204 -9.71 -18.97 31.13
N GLN A 205 -9.03 -18.59 30.05
CA GLN A 205 -8.68 -17.17 29.84
C GLN A 205 -8.82 -16.80 28.36
N GLY A 206 -9.86 -16.04 28.06
CA GLY A 206 -10.05 -15.43 26.75
C GLY A 206 -8.87 -14.56 26.31
N ILE A 207 -8.96 -14.03 25.09
CA ILE A 207 -8.01 -13.01 24.59
C ILE A 207 -7.96 -11.87 25.60
N GLY A 208 -6.97 -11.88 26.46
CA GLY A 208 -6.86 -10.96 27.61
C GLY A 208 -5.42 -10.51 27.79
N GLY A 209 -5.20 -9.77 28.87
CA GLY A 209 -3.90 -9.18 29.17
C GLY A 209 -2.70 -10.13 29.14
N LYS A 210 -2.91 -11.43 29.43
CA LYS A 210 -1.84 -12.45 29.38
C LYS A 210 -1.36 -12.72 27.97
N PHE A 211 -2.26 -12.89 27.01
CA PHE A 211 -1.88 -13.09 25.60
C PHE A 211 -1.13 -11.88 25.06
N LEU A 212 -1.60 -10.66 25.36
CA LEU A 212 -0.90 -9.45 24.94
C LEU A 212 0.52 -9.38 25.58
N GLN A 213 0.71 -9.87 26.80
CA GLN A 213 2.03 -9.95 27.43
C GLN A 213 2.95 -10.96 26.69
N ASP A 214 2.42 -12.10 26.25
CA ASP A 214 3.18 -13.07 25.42
C ASP A 214 3.59 -12.44 24.08
N VAL A 215 2.68 -11.68 23.45
CA VAL A 215 2.98 -10.89 22.24
C VAL A 215 4.08 -9.86 22.50
N ILE A 216 3.97 -9.08 23.58
CA ILE A 216 5.00 -8.10 23.97
C ILE A 216 6.35 -8.76 24.17
N LYS A 217 6.38 -9.91 24.83
CA LYS A 217 7.63 -10.68 25.02
C LYS A 217 8.24 -11.08 23.68
N ALA A 218 7.45 -11.57 22.74
CA ALA A 218 7.92 -11.92 21.41
C ALA A 218 8.45 -10.68 20.66
N LEU A 219 7.74 -9.56 20.71
CA LEU A 219 8.18 -8.30 20.09
C LEU A 219 9.46 -7.76 20.72
N LYS A 220 9.64 -7.87 22.04
CA LYS A 220 10.90 -7.49 22.74
C LYS A 220 12.07 -8.37 22.35
N ASN A 221 11.85 -9.65 22.06
CA ASN A 221 12.91 -10.52 21.51
C ASN A 221 13.35 -10.04 20.13
N ILE A 222 12.40 -9.63 19.27
CA ILE A 222 12.70 -9.06 17.95
C ILE A 222 13.40 -7.70 18.08
N GLU A 223 13.00 -6.89 19.06
CA GLU A 223 13.65 -5.62 19.38
C GLU A 223 15.13 -5.85 19.81
N SER A 224 15.40 -6.90 20.56
CA SER A 224 16.78 -7.28 20.92
C SER A 224 17.60 -7.68 19.68
N ILE A 225 17.02 -8.43 18.75
CA ILE A 225 17.65 -8.77 17.46
C ILE A 225 17.91 -7.49 16.65
N MET A 226 16.97 -6.56 16.64
CA MET A 226 17.13 -5.26 15.97
C MET A 226 18.35 -4.49 16.50
N TYR A 227 18.46 -4.33 17.82
CA TYR A 227 19.58 -3.61 18.43
C TYR A 227 20.92 -4.34 18.23
N GLU A 228 20.94 -5.67 18.29
CA GLU A 228 22.14 -6.45 17.98
C GLU A 228 22.62 -6.19 16.54
N ARG A 229 21.69 -6.24 15.57
CA ARG A 229 22.00 -5.98 14.17
C ARG A 229 22.49 -4.54 13.94
N GLN A 230 21.81 -3.55 14.53
CA GLN A 230 22.23 -2.15 14.46
C GLN A 230 23.65 -1.94 15.02
N SER A 231 23.94 -2.55 16.17
CA SER A 231 25.29 -2.51 16.75
C SER A 231 26.34 -3.12 15.82
N ARG A 232 26.04 -4.28 15.22
CA ARG A 232 26.96 -4.93 14.27
C ARG A 232 27.15 -4.11 13.00
N ILE A 233 26.09 -3.51 12.46
CA ILE A 233 26.15 -2.62 11.29
C ILE A 233 27.04 -1.42 11.60
N TYR A 234 26.83 -0.77 12.74
CA TYR A 234 27.63 0.39 13.17
C TYR A 234 29.11 0.05 13.34
N GLN A 235 29.43 -1.12 13.87
CA GLN A 235 30.81 -1.55 14.15
C GLN A 235 31.57 -2.04 12.91
N ASN A 236 30.87 -2.61 11.91
CA ASN A 236 31.52 -3.34 10.81
C ASN A 236 31.29 -2.72 9.43
N SER A 237 30.60 -1.58 9.34
CA SER A 237 30.42 -0.90 8.06
C SER A 237 31.21 0.40 8.02
N ASP A 238 32.04 0.54 6.98
CA ASP A 238 32.75 1.80 6.67
C ASP A 238 31.90 2.77 5.83
N LYS A 239 30.69 2.36 5.45
CA LYS A 239 29.81 3.16 4.62
C LYS A 239 28.90 4.06 5.46
N VAL A 240 28.71 5.29 5.02
CA VAL A 240 27.79 6.26 5.65
C VAL A 240 26.34 5.82 5.54
N SER A 241 25.98 5.17 4.42
CA SER A 241 24.64 4.61 4.20
C SER A 241 24.75 3.11 3.99
N THR A 242 24.26 2.34 4.92
CA THR A 242 24.34 0.88 4.95
C THR A 242 23.10 0.27 5.60
N ASP A 243 22.87 -1.02 5.41
CA ASP A 243 21.81 -1.76 6.07
C ASP A 243 22.19 -3.24 6.31
N TYR A 244 21.28 -3.98 6.93
CA TYR A 244 21.47 -5.38 7.32
C TYR A 244 21.97 -6.31 6.22
N ARG A 245 21.73 -5.98 4.92
CA ARG A 245 22.11 -6.81 3.76
C ARG A 245 23.61 -6.86 3.55
N GLU A 246 24.34 -5.81 3.91
CA GLU A 246 25.80 -5.77 3.81
C GLU A 246 26.50 -6.79 4.71
N LEU A 247 25.89 -7.11 5.85
CA LEU A 247 26.38 -8.14 6.76
C LEU A 247 25.76 -9.52 6.50
N GLY A 248 25.03 -9.67 5.39
CA GLY A 248 24.41 -10.93 4.99
C GLY A 248 23.22 -11.37 5.87
N PHE A 249 22.66 -10.46 6.67
CA PHE A 249 21.46 -10.81 7.44
C PHE A 249 20.24 -10.96 6.51
N LYS A 250 19.41 -11.94 6.83
CA LYS A 250 18.10 -12.08 6.18
C LYS A 250 17.10 -11.11 6.79
N PRO A 251 16.11 -10.62 6.00
CA PRO A 251 15.01 -9.83 6.54
C PRO A 251 14.22 -10.65 7.57
N TYR A 252 13.63 -9.97 8.55
CA TYR A 252 12.74 -10.55 9.55
C TYR A 252 11.35 -9.91 9.43
N PHE A 253 10.34 -10.71 9.16
CA PHE A 253 8.98 -10.26 8.94
C PHE A 253 8.08 -10.59 10.12
N VAL A 254 7.43 -9.59 10.69
CA VAL A 254 6.51 -9.71 11.82
C VAL A 254 5.09 -9.55 11.34
N PHE A 255 4.33 -10.63 11.29
CA PHE A 255 2.93 -10.63 10.90
C PHE A 255 2.03 -10.56 12.13
N ILE A 256 1.14 -9.56 12.17
CA ILE A 256 0.12 -9.43 13.21
C ILE A 256 -1.25 -9.42 12.55
N ASP A 257 -2.02 -10.51 12.72
CA ASP A 257 -3.41 -10.56 12.26
C ASP A 257 -4.35 -10.02 13.33
N GLU A 258 -5.28 -9.15 12.94
CA GLU A 258 -6.31 -8.52 13.75
C GLU A 258 -5.79 -7.77 15.00
N LEU A 259 -5.06 -6.70 14.75
CA LEU A 259 -4.45 -5.87 15.80
C LEU A 259 -5.46 -5.40 16.86
N ALA A 260 -6.70 -5.09 16.46
CA ALA A 260 -7.76 -4.67 17.38
C ALA A 260 -8.08 -5.75 18.43
N ALA A 261 -8.03 -7.04 18.05
CA ALA A 261 -8.30 -8.14 18.96
C ALA A 261 -7.24 -8.26 20.07
N LEU A 262 -5.98 -7.92 19.78
CA LEU A 262 -4.88 -7.96 20.76
C LEU A 262 -5.13 -6.99 21.92
N LEU A 263 -5.69 -5.83 21.64
CA LEU A 263 -5.86 -4.76 22.62
C LEU A 263 -7.15 -4.89 23.44
N THR A 264 -8.04 -5.80 23.01
CA THR A 264 -9.33 -5.98 23.69
C THR A 264 -9.14 -6.60 25.08
N GLY A 265 -9.68 -5.96 26.11
CA GLY A 265 -9.62 -6.45 27.49
C GLY A 265 -8.30 -6.24 28.24
N ALA A 266 -7.27 -5.71 27.59
CA ALA A 266 -6.01 -5.39 28.26
C ALA A 266 -6.10 -4.05 29.03
N ASN A 267 -5.40 -3.96 30.16
CA ASN A 267 -5.28 -2.71 30.90
C ASN A 267 -4.39 -1.68 30.16
N LYS A 268 -4.46 -0.42 30.60
CA LYS A 268 -3.75 0.67 29.92
C LYS A 268 -2.24 0.47 29.90
N ALA A 269 -1.62 0.06 30.99
CA ALA A 269 -0.16 -0.09 31.08
C ALA A 269 0.37 -1.13 30.09
N VAL A 270 -0.33 -2.26 29.91
CA VAL A 270 0.03 -3.30 28.95
C VAL A 270 -0.18 -2.83 27.50
N LYS A 271 -1.25 -2.07 27.24
CA LYS A 271 -1.48 -1.45 25.93
C LYS A 271 -0.37 -0.47 25.59
N ASP A 272 0.01 0.38 26.52
CA ASP A 272 1.07 1.38 26.33
C ASP A 272 2.44 0.70 26.07
N ASP A 273 2.78 -0.37 26.80
CA ASP A 273 4.02 -1.15 26.55
C ASP A 273 4.02 -1.80 25.17
N PHE A 274 2.89 -2.37 24.75
CA PHE A 274 2.74 -2.92 23.39
C PHE A 274 2.94 -1.84 22.34
N GLN A 275 2.24 -0.71 22.44
CA GLN A 275 2.30 0.39 21.47
C GLN A 275 3.69 1.01 21.41
N ASN A 276 4.38 1.15 22.54
CA ASN A 276 5.75 1.65 22.59
C ASN A 276 6.71 0.68 21.90
N THR A 277 6.61 -0.62 22.16
CA THR A 277 7.47 -1.63 21.54
C THR A 277 7.21 -1.70 20.01
N LEU A 278 5.93 -1.70 19.60
CA LEU A 278 5.54 -1.66 18.20
C LEU A 278 6.11 -0.41 17.50
N THR A 279 6.00 0.75 18.14
CA THR A 279 6.51 2.02 17.61
C THR A 279 8.02 1.97 17.39
N ARG A 280 8.78 1.47 18.38
CA ARG A 280 10.25 1.36 18.22
C ARG A 280 10.64 0.43 17.09
N LEU A 281 9.99 -0.72 16.96
CA LEU A 281 10.25 -1.67 15.86
C LEU A 281 9.95 -1.05 14.48
N ILE A 282 8.86 -0.27 14.36
CA ILE A 282 8.49 0.36 13.10
C ILE A 282 9.42 1.52 12.76
N VAL A 283 9.74 2.38 13.73
CA VAL A 283 10.56 3.57 13.46
C VAL A 283 12.03 3.20 13.23
N LEU A 284 12.56 2.20 13.93
CA LEU A 284 13.99 1.86 13.94
C LEU A 284 14.33 0.58 13.17
N GLY A 285 13.34 -0.23 12.80
CA GLY A 285 13.56 -1.59 12.30
C GLY A 285 14.12 -1.69 10.89
N ARG A 286 13.87 -0.69 10.03
CA ARG A 286 14.20 -0.74 8.60
C ARG A 286 15.67 -1.08 8.34
N GLU A 287 16.58 -0.37 8.95
CA GLU A 287 18.03 -0.53 8.76
C GLU A 287 18.52 -1.90 9.26
N ALA A 288 17.91 -2.41 10.33
CA ALA A 288 18.18 -3.74 10.87
C ALA A 288 17.46 -4.88 10.10
N GLY A 289 16.65 -4.56 9.10
CA GLY A 289 15.90 -5.53 8.31
C GLY A 289 14.69 -6.11 9.02
N ILE A 290 14.06 -5.38 9.93
CA ILE A 290 12.83 -5.77 10.62
C ILE A 290 11.64 -5.10 9.93
N TYR A 291 10.69 -5.90 9.46
CA TYR A 291 9.51 -5.44 8.71
C TYR A 291 8.23 -5.95 9.35
N LEU A 292 7.31 -5.03 9.65
CA LEU A 292 6.02 -5.36 10.25
C LEU A 292 4.93 -5.34 9.19
N ILE A 293 4.08 -6.37 9.20
CA ILE A 293 2.89 -6.50 8.36
C ILE A 293 1.68 -6.61 9.29
N LEU A 294 0.95 -5.50 9.40
CA LEU A 294 -0.18 -5.36 10.31
C LEU A 294 -1.50 -5.55 9.55
N ALA A 295 -2.39 -6.37 10.09
CA ALA A 295 -3.72 -6.57 9.53
C ALA A 295 -4.81 -6.22 10.55
N MET A 296 -5.92 -5.64 10.08
CA MET A 296 -7.08 -5.32 10.89
C MET A 296 -8.34 -5.12 10.04
N GLN A 297 -9.50 -5.27 10.65
CA GLN A 297 -10.77 -5.01 9.97
C GLN A 297 -11.11 -3.51 9.95
N SER A 298 -10.84 -2.82 11.06
CA SER A 298 -11.05 -1.39 11.20
C SER A 298 -9.77 -0.73 11.70
N ALA A 299 -9.27 0.22 10.90
CA ALA A 299 -8.07 0.99 11.23
C ALA A 299 -8.47 2.25 12.00
N ARG A 300 -7.94 2.37 13.22
CA ARG A 300 -8.21 3.50 14.13
C ARG A 300 -6.94 3.90 14.86
N ALA A 301 -6.86 5.18 15.22
CA ALA A 301 -5.73 5.71 16.01
C ALA A 301 -5.62 5.05 17.40
N GLU A 302 -6.72 4.49 17.92
CA GLU A 302 -6.75 3.71 19.16
C GLU A 302 -5.88 2.44 19.09
N TYR A 303 -5.82 1.80 17.92
CA TYR A 303 -5.08 0.55 17.71
C TYR A 303 -3.69 0.81 17.14
N VAL A 304 -3.58 1.78 16.25
CA VAL A 304 -2.33 2.15 15.57
C VAL A 304 -2.05 3.62 15.81
N PRO A 305 -1.09 3.99 16.66
CA PRO A 305 -0.69 5.38 16.83
C PRO A 305 -0.35 6.06 15.51
N THR A 306 -0.60 7.36 15.41
CA THR A 306 -0.38 8.12 14.17
C THR A 306 1.07 8.02 13.68
N ILE A 307 2.05 8.06 14.58
CA ILE A 307 3.47 7.90 14.25
C ILE A 307 3.76 6.52 13.60
N VAL A 308 3.09 5.48 14.05
CA VAL A 308 3.19 4.13 13.47
C VAL A 308 2.60 4.12 12.07
N ARG A 309 1.37 4.66 11.90
CA ARG A 309 0.71 4.79 10.60
C ARG A 309 1.59 5.54 9.59
N ASP A 310 2.14 6.66 9.99
CA ASP A 310 2.92 7.55 9.11
C ASP A 310 4.28 6.95 8.73
N SER A 311 4.80 6.02 9.54
CA SER A 311 6.01 5.26 9.24
C SER A 311 5.78 4.02 8.38
N ILE A 312 4.52 3.62 8.14
CA ILE A 312 4.18 2.48 7.29
C ILE A 312 4.04 2.94 5.84
N SER A 313 4.87 2.38 4.97
CA SER A 313 4.94 2.79 3.57
C SER A 313 3.92 2.08 2.67
N LEU A 314 3.66 0.78 2.89
CA LEU A 314 2.67 0.04 2.13
C LEU A 314 1.32 0.06 2.86
N ARG A 315 0.33 0.70 2.25
CA ARG A 315 -1.03 0.80 2.80
C ARG A 315 -2.03 0.19 1.83
N ILE A 316 -2.84 -0.75 2.31
CA ILE A 316 -3.82 -1.48 1.50
C ILE A 316 -5.17 -1.51 2.21
N GLN A 317 -6.21 -1.15 1.48
CA GLN A 317 -7.61 -1.33 1.90
C GLN A 317 -8.33 -2.23 0.91
N LEU A 318 -8.77 -3.41 1.37
CA LEU A 318 -9.42 -4.43 0.55
C LEU A 318 -10.94 -4.48 0.76
N GLY A 319 -11.65 -4.84 -0.30
CA GLY A 319 -13.09 -5.03 -0.31
C GLY A 319 -13.85 -3.71 -0.34
N ARG A 320 -14.94 -3.64 0.41
CA ARG A 320 -15.75 -2.43 0.46
C ARG A 320 -14.96 -1.28 1.08
N ILE A 321 -14.73 -0.25 0.31
CA ILE A 321 -14.11 0.98 0.78
C ILE A 321 -15.09 1.68 1.73
N ASN A 322 -14.67 1.93 2.95
CA ASN A 322 -15.42 2.69 3.94
C ASN A 322 -14.65 3.94 4.35
N SER A 323 -15.38 5.00 4.66
CA SER A 323 -14.81 6.31 4.94
C SER A 323 -13.90 6.33 6.18
N GLU A 324 -14.15 5.48 7.18
CA GLU A 324 -13.35 5.43 8.42
C GLU A 324 -11.94 4.90 8.15
N ASN A 325 -11.83 3.72 7.51
CA ASN A 325 -10.54 3.15 7.14
C ASN A 325 -9.81 4.03 6.14
N THR A 326 -10.52 4.60 5.17
CA THR A 326 -9.93 5.47 4.16
C THR A 326 -9.32 6.71 4.78
N ARG A 327 -10.05 7.41 5.66
CA ARG A 327 -9.52 8.61 6.35
C ARG A 327 -8.33 8.30 7.25
N PHE A 328 -8.30 7.11 7.83
CA PHE A 328 -7.18 6.72 8.65
C PHE A 328 -5.95 6.34 7.81
N LEU A 329 -6.11 5.51 6.79
CA LEU A 329 -5.00 5.01 5.98
C LEU A 329 -4.50 6.02 4.96
N PHE A 330 -5.41 6.80 4.40
CA PHE A 330 -5.17 7.75 3.32
C PHE A 330 -5.74 9.12 3.70
N PRO A 331 -5.16 9.79 4.73
CA PRO A 331 -5.69 11.06 5.24
C PRO A 331 -5.74 12.17 4.18
N GLU A 332 -4.95 12.02 3.12
CA GLU A 332 -4.89 12.94 2.00
C GLU A 332 -6.07 12.78 1.02
N LEU A 333 -6.85 11.69 1.16
CA LEU A 333 -7.95 11.38 0.27
C LEU A 333 -9.26 12.00 0.77
N ASN A 334 -9.70 13.06 0.12
CA ASN A 334 -10.92 13.79 0.49
C ASN A 334 -12.19 13.20 -0.15
N GLU A 335 -12.06 12.38 -1.18
CA GLU A 335 -13.17 11.79 -1.93
C GLU A 335 -13.14 10.27 -1.91
N MET A 336 -14.28 9.65 -2.26
CA MET A 336 -14.34 8.19 -2.41
C MET A 336 -13.54 7.76 -3.66
N PRO A 337 -12.54 6.88 -3.50
CA PRO A 337 -11.79 6.39 -4.66
C PRO A 337 -12.65 5.45 -5.50
N MET A 338 -12.49 5.53 -6.82
CA MET A 338 -13.01 4.52 -7.72
C MET A 338 -12.10 3.30 -7.71
N VAL A 339 -12.71 2.13 -7.49
CA VAL A 339 -12.02 0.83 -7.54
C VAL A 339 -12.65 -0.04 -8.61
N PRO A 340 -11.88 -0.88 -9.29
CA PRO A 340 -12.43 -1.86 -10.21
C PRO A 340 -13.42 -2.77 -9.48
N MET A 341 -14.57 -3.04 -10.07
CA MET A 341 -15.52 -4.01 -9.56
C MET A 341 -14.93 -5.41 -9.80
N GLY A 342 -14.36 -6.02 -8.78
CA GLY A 342 -13.57 -7.22 -8.99
C GLY A 342 -13.60 -8.28 -7.89
N GLY A 343 -14.56 -8.24 -6.98
CA GLY A 343 -14.72 -9.29 -5.96
C GLY A 343 -13.67 -9.27 -4.83
N LYS A 344 -13.44 -10.43 -4.22
CA LYS A 344 -12.52 -10.57 -3.09
C LYS A 344 -11.08 -10.25 -3.50
N GLY A 345 -10.35 -9.55 -2.64
CA GLY A 345 -8.95 -9.19 -2.85
C GLY A 345 -8.73 -7.97 -3.75
N THR A 346 -9.78 -7.22 -4.09
CA THR A 346 -9.67 -5.92 -4.78
C THR A 346 -9.84 -4.77 -3.79
N GLY A 347 -9.30 -3.60 -4.11
CA GLY A 347 -9.35 -2.44 -3.26
C GLY A 347 -8.45 -1.31 -3.74
N ILE A 348 -7.83 -0.61 -2.82
CA ILE A 348 -6.87 0.46 -3.10
C ILE A 348 -5.55 0.23 -2.38
N ILE A 349 -4.47 0.73 -2.98
CA ILE A 349 -3.09 0.63 -2.50
C ILE A 349 -2.39 1.97 -2.60
N SER A 350 -1.51 2.25 -1.65
CA SER A 350 -0.50 3.30 -1.74
C SER A 350 0.84 2.75 -1.26
N ILE A 351 1.92 3.11 -1.96
CA ILE A 351 3.29 2.72 -1.64
C ILE A 351 4.12 4.00 -1.54
N ALA A 352 4.38 4.45 -0.32
CA ALA A 352 5.24 5.60 -0.07
C ALA A 352 6.72 5.21 -0.05
N GLY A 353 7.60 6.15 -0.42
CA GLY A 353 9.06 5.91 -0.41
C GLY A 353 9.63 5.21 -1.63
N ASP A 354 8.81 4.78 -2.57
CA ASP A 354 9.23 4.22 -3.85
C ASP A 354 8.78 5.14 -4.99
N SER A 355 9.73 5.75 -5.69
CA SER A 355 9.46 6.74 -6.75
C SER A 355 8.67 6.19 -7.95
N ARG A 356 8.51 4.87 -8.07
CA ARG A 356 7.66 4.23 -9.08
C ARG A 356 6.16 4.43 -8.80
N TYR A 357 5.82 4.83 -7.59
CA TYR A 357 4.44 4.97 -7.11
C TYR A 357 4.23 6.38 -6.57
N SER A 358 3.32 7.10 -7.18
CA SER A 358 3.11 8.54 -6.90
C SER A 358 1.82 8.86 -6.15
N GLY A 359 1.02 7.84 -5.80
CA GLY A 359 -0.27 8.09 -5.17
C GLY A 359 -1.05 6.83 -4.81
N ILE A 360 -2.38 6.94 -4.90
CA ILE A 360 -3.31 5.85 -4.57
C ILE A 360 -3.80 5.22 -5.87
N GLU A 361 -3.70 3.89 -5.94
CA GLU A 361 -4.04 3.10 -7.12
C GLU A 361 -5.03 1.98 -6.77
N PRO A 362 -5.82 1.50 -7.74
CA PRO A 362 -6.55 0.25 -7.60
C PRO A 362 -5.62 -0.95 -7.41
N ILE A 363 -6.03 -1.91 -6.58
CA ILE A 363 -5.31 -3.18 -6.37
C ILE A 363 -6.20 -4.39 -6.64
N ALA A 364 -5.57 -5.45 -7.17
CA ALA A 364 -6.10 -6.81 -7.22
C ALA A 364 -5.03 -7.78 -6.70
N THR A 365 -5.19 -8.27 -5.47
CA THR A 365 -4.20 -9.13 -4.81
C THR A 365 -4.06 -10.48 -5.53
N PRO A 366 -2.88 -11.15 -5.47
CA PRO A 366 -2.63 -12.41 -6.16
C PRO A 366 -3.63 -13.53 -5.79
N THR A 367 -3.82 -14.43 -6.72
CA THR A 367 -4.43 -15.75 -6.49
C THR A 367 -3.36 -16.80 -6.78
N ILE A 368 -3.09 -17.66 -5.82
CA ILE A 368 -2.16 -18.79 -6.00
C ILE A 368 -2.97 -19.97 -6.59
N ILE A 369 -2.47 -20.51 -7.71
CA ILE A 369 -3.08 -21.62 -8.47
C ILE A 369 -2.26 -22.91 -8.33
#